data_278671c25d411d164cb5e5a57e49ff26
#
_entry.id   278671c25d411d164cb5e5a57e49ff26
#
_cell.length_a   1.000
_cell.length_b   1.000
_cell.length_c   1.000
_cell.angle_alpha   90.00
_cell.angle_beta   90.00
_cell.angle_gamma   90.00
#
_symmetry.space_group_name_H-M   'P 1'
#
loop_
_entity.id
_entity.type
_entity.pdbx_description
1 polymer ?
#
loop_
_entity_poly.entity_id
_entity_poly.type
_entity_poly.pdbx_seq_one_letter_code
_entity_poly.pdbx_strand_id
1 'polypeptide(L)'
;MTKQRFESVWDAIANTPGEAANLQARSALAIALTEMIKQRGLTQAEAAKRLGVTQPCVSDLMRGKLDLFSLDTLVNMLASAGLRVEIRVHEDGEAVA
;
A
#
# COMPACT_ATOMS: atom_id res chain seq x y z
N MET A 1 13.05 17.34 -16.88
CA MET A 1 13.17 16.79 -16.78
C MET A 1 13.30 16.22 -16.96
N THR A 2 13.51 16.07 -17.16
CA THR A 2 13.65 15.43 -17.31
C THR A 2 13.83 14.66 -17.58
N LYS A 3 14.19 14.54 -17.40
CA LYS A 3 14.47 13.71 -17.75
C LYS A 3 13.86 12.84 -17.84
N GLN A 4 13.49 13.11 -18.09
CA GLN A 4 12.91 12.36 -18.09
C GLN A 4 12.80 11.10 -18.28
N ARG A 5 13.57 10.61 -18.38
CA ARG A 5 13.56 9.34 -18.50
C ARG A 5 13.90 8.69 -17.27
N PHE A 6 13.10 7.81 -16.78
CA PHE A 6 13.30 7.14 -15.53
C PHE A 6 13.66 5.70 -15.80
N GLU A 7 14.58 5.17 -15.05
CA GLU A 7 14.98 3.81 -15.27
C GLU A 7 14.03 2.84 -14.64
N SER A 8 13.24 3.30 -13.69
CA SER A 8 12.26 2.45 -13.05
C SER A 8 11.05 3.26 -12.70
N VAL A 9 9.97 2.56 -12.42
CA VAL A 9 8.76 3.21 -11.97
C VAL A 9 9.01 3.95 -10.65
N TRP A 10 9.87 3.39 -9.81
CA TRP A 10 10.20 4.02 -8.53
C TRP A 10 10.83 5.38 -8.73
N ASP A 11 11.74 5.48 -9.69
CA ASP A 11 12.37 6.76 -9.99
C ASP A 11 11.36 7.76 -10.49
N ALA A 12 10.39 7.30 -11.27
CA ALA A 12 9.38 8.20 -11.81
C ALA A 12 8.46 8.73 -10.72
N ILE A 13 8.21 7.95 -9.69
CA ILE A 13 7.23 8.30 -8.67
C ILE A 13 7.87 8.98 -7.47
N ALA A 14 9.01 8.46 -7.05
CA ALA A 14 9.63 8.90 -5.80
C ALA A 14 10.84 9.77 -6.09
N ASN A 15 10.65 11.08 -6.02
CA ASN A 15 11.73 12.04 -6.26
C ASN A 15 12.52 12.35 -5.02
N THR A 16 11.99 12.05 -3.84
CA THR A 16 12.63 12.40 -2.59
C THR A 16 12.66 11.18 -1.69
N PRO A 17 13.56 11.19 -0.68
CA PRO A 17 13.55 10.09 0.29
C PRO A 17 12.20 9.94 0.99
N GLY A 18 11.52 11.05 1.25
CA GLY A 18 10.21 10.97 1.89
C GLY A 18 9.19 10.30 1.01
N GLU A 19 9.19 10.62 -0.27
CA GLU A 19 8.25 10.00 -1.20
C GLU A 19 8.56 8.51 -1.36
N ALA A 20 9.84 8.17 -1.40
CA ALA A 20 10.22 6.77 -1.51
C ALA A 20 9.79 5.98 -0.28
N ALA A 21 10.00 6.54 0.91
CA ALA A 21 9.59 5.89 2.14
C ALA A 21 8.08 5.73 2.20
N ASN A 22 7.34 6.76 1.79
CA ASN A 22 5.89 6.70 1.77
C ASN A 22 5.41 5.61 0.82
N LEU A 23 6.01 5.54 -0.36
CA LEU A 23 5.62 4.54 -1.34
C LEU A 23 5.90 3.14 -0.83
N GLN A 24 7.05 2.94 -0.17
CA GLN A 24 7.36 1.64 0.41
C GLN A 24 6.35 1.24 1.46
N ALA A 25 5.97 2.17 2.32
CA ALA A 25 5.00 1.89 3.37
C ALA A 25 3.63 1.54 2.77
N ARG A 26 3.20 2.32 1.77
CA ARG A 26 1.93 2.03 1.12
C ARG A 26 1.95 0.67 0.44
N SER A 27 3.06 0.35 -0.19
CA SER A 27 3.21 -0.93 -0.86
C SER A 27 3.08 -2.09 0.15
N ALA A 28 3.75 -1.97 1.29
CA ALA A 28 3.69 -3.01 2.31
C ALA A 28 2.27 -3.22 2.82
N LEU A 29 1.55 -2.12 3.06
CA LEU A 29 0.18 -2.23 3.55
C LEU A 29 -0.75 -2.80 2.49
N ALA A 30 -0.57 -2.41 1.24
CA ALA A 30 -1.39 -2.92 0.15
C ALA A 30 -1.15 -4.42 -0.06
N ILE A 31 0.09 -4.85 0.08
CA ILE A 31 0.40 -6.28 -0.03
C ILE A 31 -0.29 -7.05 1.09
N ALA A 32 -0.24 -6.52 2.32
CA ALA A 32 -0.89 -7.18 3.44
C ALA A 32 -2.39 -7.33 3.20
N LEU A 33 -3.02 -6.26 2.68
CA LEU A 33 -4.45 -6.31 2.37
C LEU A 33 -4.75 -7.33 1.28
N THR A 34 -3.95 -7.32 0.23
CA THR A 34 -4.16 -8.24 -0.88
C THR A 34 -4.01 -9.69 -0.43
N GLU A 35 -3.00 -9.94 0.38
CA GLU A 35 -2.80 -11.30 0.89
C GLU A 35 -3.93 -11.75 1.80
N MET A 36 -4.43 -10.85 2.62
CA MET A 36 -5.56 -11.17 3.49
C MET A 36 -6.78 -11.56 2.66
N ILE A 37 -7.05 -10.80 1.61
CA ILE A 37 -8.18 -11.08 0.75
C ILE A 37 -8.04 -12.47 0.11
N LYS A 38 -6.83 -12.78 -0.37
CA LYS A 38 -6.59 -14.06 -1.00
C LYS A 38 -6.68 -15.22 -0.01
N GLN A 39 -6.08 -15.04 1.15
CA GLN A 39 -6.05 -16.11 2.15
C GLN A 39 -7.43 -16.44 2.68
N ARG A 40 -8.28 -15.45 2.78
CA ARG A 40 -9.64 -15.66 3.27
C ARG A 40 -10.61 -16.02 2.16
N GLY A 41 -10.12 -16.05 0.91
CA GLY A 41 -10.96 -16.43 -0.22
C GLY A 41 -12.10 -15.49 -0.48
N LEU A 42 -11.89 -14.20 -0.24
CA LEU A 42 -12.96 -13.22 -0.41
C LEU A 42 -13.09 -12.80 -1.87
N THR A 43 -14.33 -12.66 -2.32
CA THR A 43 -14.58 -12.00 -3.58
C THR A 43 -14.33 -10.51 -3.41
N GLN A 44 -14.24 -9.79 -4.54
CA GLN A 44 -14.05 -8.34 -4.46
C GLN A 44 -15.22 -7.67 -3.74
N ALA A 45 -16.44 -8.16 -3.96
CA ALA A 45 -17.59 -7.59 -3.28
C ALA A 45 -17.52 -7.85 -1.77
N GLU A 46 -17.13 -9.05 -1.37
CA GLU A 46 -16.99 -9.37 0.05
C GLU A 46 -15.87 -8.55 0.69
N ALA A 47 -14.77 -8.40 -0.02
CA ALA A 47 -13.65 -7.62 0.46
C ALA A 47 -14.06 -6.15 0.63
N ALA A 48 -14.83 -5.62 -0.30
CA ALA A 48 -15.28 -4.25 -0.20
C ALA A 48 -16.07 -4.01 1.09
N LYS A 49 -16.95 -4.93 1.41
CA LYS A 49 -17.72 -4.82 2.65
C LYS A 49 -16.81 -4.90 3.87
N ARG A 50 -15.88 -5.85 3.86
CA ARG A 50 -15.00 -6.06 4.99
C ARG A 50 -14.10 -4.87 5.21
N LEU A 51 -13.66 -4.23 4.14
CA LEU A 51 -12.72 -3.12 4.21
C LEU A 51 -13.42 -1.76 4.31
N GLY A 52 -14.73 -1.74 4.16
CA GLY A 52 -15.47 -0.49 4.24
C GLY A 52 -15.28 0.42 3.04
N VAL A 53 -15.07 -0.16 1.87
CA VAL A 53 -14.82 0.60 0.64
C VAL A 53 -15.71 0.06 -0.48
N THR A 54 -15.62 0.67 -1.65
CA THR A 54 -16.36 0.21 -2.81
C THR A 54 -15.64 -0.92 -3.51
N GLN A 55 -16.37 -1.67 -4.32
CA GLN A 55 -15.77 -2.75 -5.07
C GLN A 55 -14.72 -2.25 -6.08
N PRO A 56 -14.98 -1.15 -6.82
CA PRO A 56 -13.91 -0.61 -7.67
C PRO A 56 -12.65 -0.26 -6.90
N CYS A 57 -12.78 0.18 -5.65
CA CYS A 57 -11.62 0.46 -4.84
C CYS A 57 -10.82 -0.82 -4.58
N VAL A 58 -11.51 -1.93 -4.29
CA VAL A 58 -10.83 -3.21 -4.12
C VAL A 58 -10.14 -3.63 -5.41
N SER A 59 -10.79 -3.43 -6.54
CA SER A 59 -10.20 -3.75 -7.82
C SER A 59 -8.90 -2.98 -8.04
N ASP A 60 -8.92 -1.68 -7.74
CA ASP A 60 -7.71 -0.86 -7.88
C ASP A 60 -6.60 -1.35 -6.96
N LEU A 61 -6.96 -1.72 -5.74
CA LEU A 61 -6.01 -2.25 -4.79
C LEU A 61 -5.35 -3.53 -5.31
N MET A 62 -6.16 -4.44 -5.82
CA MET A 62 -5.68 -5.73 -6.32
C MET A 62 -4.80 -5.56 -7.55
N ARG A 63 -4.98 -4.47 -8.28
CA ARG A 63 -4.18 -4.18 -9.46
C ARG A 63 -2.92 -3.39 -9.12
N GLY A 64 -2.71 -3.07 -7.85
CA GLY A 64 -1.50 -2.40 -7.43
C GLY A 64 -1.44 -0.93 -7.74
N LYS A 65 -2.58 -0.27 -7.86
CA LYS A 65 -2.62 1.15 -8.17
C LYS A 65 -2.40 1.97 -6.92
N LEU A 66 -1.16 1.98 -6.44
CA LEU A 66 -0.82 2.57 -5.15
C LEU A 66 -0.99 4.08 -5.10
N ASP A 67 -0.92 4.72 -6.25
CA ASP A 67 -1.09 6.18 -6.30
C ASP A 67 -2.50 6.61 -5.94
N LEU A 68 -3.44 5.69 -5.91
CA LEU A 68 -4.81 6.00 -5.53
C LEU A 68 -5.07 5.84 -4.03
N PHE A 69 -4.08 5.39 -3.29
CA PHE A 69 -4.27 5.10 -1.86
C PHE A 69 -3.26 5.85 -1.03
N SER A 70 -3.76 6.58 -0.03
CA SER A 70 -2.89 7.20 0.96
C SER A 70 -2.61 6.20 2.07
N LEU A 71 -1.60 6.49 2.88
CA LEU A 71 -1.33 5.66 4.05
C LEU A 71 -2.55 5.62 4.97
N ASP A 72 -3.19 6.77 5.17
CA ASP A 72 -4.36 6.83 6.04
C ASP A 72 -5.44 5.88 5.55
N THR A 73 -5.70 5.90 4.26
CA THR A 73 -6.73 5.04 3.69
C THR A 73 -6.40 3.58 3.92
N LEU A 74 -5.13 3.21 3.67
CA LEU A 74 -4.73 1.81 3.82
C LEU A 74 -4.79 1.35 5.26
N VAL A 75 -4.38 2.21 6.20
CA VAL A 75 -4.48 1.88 7.62
C VAL A 75 -5.94 1.68 8.01
N ASN A 76 -6.81 2.56 7.54
CA ASN A 76 -8.23 2.45 7.85
C ASN A 76 -8.83 1.16 7.30
N MET A 77 -8.43 0.78 6.09
CA MET A 77 -8.91 -0.45 5.50
C MET A 77 -8.48 -1.68 6.30
N LEU A 78 -7.21 -1.68 6.73
CA LEU A 78 -6.71 -2.78 7.55
C LEU A 78 -7.45 -2.87 8.86
N ALA A 79 -7.67 -1.74 9.52
CA ALA A 79 -8.41 -1.71 10.78
C ALA A 79 -9.83 -2.24 10.60
N SER A 80 -10.48 -1.85 9.50
CA SER A 80 -11.84 -2.33 9.21
C SER A 80 -11.87 -3.85 9.05
N ALA A 81 -10.78 -4.43 8.56
CA ALA A 81 -10.69 -5.87 8.38
C ALA A 81 -10.27 -6.59 9.66
N GLY A 82 -10.11 -5.87 10.75
CA GLY A 82 -9.71 -6.48 12.01
C GLY A 82 -8.22 -6.67 12.15
N LEU A 83 -7.43 -6.03 11.31
CA LEU A 83 -5.98 -6.13 11.38
C LEU A 83 -5.42 -4.89 12.05
N ARG A 84 -4.29 -5.07 12.72
CA ARG A 84 -3.66 -3.97 13.43
C ARG A 84 -2.33 -3.65 12.77
N VAL A 85 -2.07 -2.35 12.59
CA VAL A 85 -0.82 -1.88 12.02
C VAL A 85 0.09 -1.47 13.14
N GLU A 86 1.32 -1.99 13.11
CA GLU A 86 2.36 -1.56 14.02
C GLU A 86 3.48 -0.96 13.22
N ILE A 87 4.03 0.13 13.73
CA ILE A 87 5.05 0.87 13.01
C ILE A 87 6.30 0.90 13.86
N ARG A 88 7.42 0.55 13.24
CA ARG A 88 8.71 0.64 13.87
C ARG A 88 9.54 1.67 13.15
N VAL A 89 10.25 2.47 13.93
CA VAL A 89 11.11 3.50 13.39
C VAL A 89 12.50 3.27 13.91
N HIS A 90 13.47 3.24 13.00
CA HIS A 90 14.87 3.10 13.39
C HIS A 90 15.70 3.91 12.43
N GLU A 91 16.96 4.14 12.81
CA GLU A 91 17.82 4.92 11.98
C GLU A 91 18.22 4.16 10.73
N ASP A 92 18.26 4.90 9.64
CA ASP A 92 18.66 4.34 8.37
C ASP A 92 20.09 3.84 8.48
N GLY A 93 20.33 2.67 7.95
CA GLY A 93 21.66 2.09 7.98
C GLY A 93 21.91 1.20 9.16
N GLU A 94 21.19 1.40 10.26
CA GLU A 94 21.34 0.53 11.43
C GLU A 94 20.42 -0.65 11.36
N ALA A 95 19.29 -0.45 10.72
CA ALA A 95 18.29 -1.49 10.66
C ALA A 95 18.80 -2.71 9.91
N VAL A 96 19.79 -2.51 9.08
CA VAL A 96 20.31 -3.60 8.26
C VAL A 96 21.33 -4.45 8.99
N ALA A 97 21.77 -3.98 10.11
CA ALA A 97 22.80 -4.71 10.83
C ALA A 97 22.29 -6.02 11.36
#